data_1a12ec1303d24b9a016e53e5cdabc9ff
#
_entry.id   1a12ec1303d24b9a016e53e5cdabc9ff
#
_cell.length_a   1.000
_cell.length_b   1.000
_cell.length_c   1.000
_cell.angle_alpha   90.00
_cell.angle_beta   90.00
_cell.angle_gamma   90.00
#
_symmetry.space_group_name_H-M   'P 1'
#
loop_
_entity.id
_entity.type
_entity.pdbx_description
1 polymer ?
#
loop_
_entity_poly.entity_id
_entity_poly.type
_entity_poly.pdbx_seq_one_letter_code
_entity_poly.pdbx_strand_id
1 'polypeptide(L)'
;MKIKNRIALTTSLIVAVTLTFASSLIFWNVWWEDQGGDYEATTRALFIGLSLLVIVGTISSYFLGLYLSKRALYPVQDLIHQVEEATESTRVRAANPSDDIGKIAQSLNGLLARIQASSANQKRFTADAGHELRGPLTTIQLSIDALRASQDSAELKDISTEIGRLAKLCNDLLDLSRVDGQAIQKTDQRLIEIIEEQLKTFGNSKKDIKVQIDDSIDQSVFCNRQLFGLAVRNLLENAFQYAHSEIHISARKEEDGLHLIIKDDGPGVPIAENENIFERFYRSEKVRTIGKGGTGLGLSVVSAVMEAHNGEAFSILGSSGGEFHLLLT
;
A
#
# COMPACT_ATOMS: atom_id res chain seq x y z
N MET A 1 -7.01 7.61 -27.88
CA MET A 1 -6.75 9.03 -28.24
C MET A 1 -7.05 9.88 -27.00
N LYS A 2 -6.11 10.72 -26.55
CA LYS A 2 -6.29 11.53 -25.32
C LYS A 2 -7.49 12.50 -25.50
N ILE A 3 -8.29 12.74 -24.46
CA ILE A 3 -9.51 13.58 -24.46
C ILE A 3 -9.25 14.95 -25.12
N LYS A 4 -8.11 15.58 -24.82
CA LYS A 4 -7.68 16.86 -25.41
C LYS A 4 -7.67 16.84 -26.96
N ASN A 5 -7.20 15.74 -27.55
CA ASN A 5 -7.12 15.60 -29.01
C ASN A 5 -8.51 15.38 -29.63
N ARG A 6 -9.44 14.73 -28.90
CA ARG A 6 -10.82 14.57 -29.36
C ARG A 6 -11.55 15.92 -29.37
N ILE A 7 -11.40 16.73 -28.31
CA ILE A 7 -12.03 18.06 -28.25
C ILE A 7 -11.49 18.97 -29.36
N ALA A 8 -10.16 19.02 -29.54
CA ALA A 8 -9.56 19.82 -30.59
C ALA A 8 -10.01 19.39 -31.99
N LEU A 9 -10.15 18.10 -32.22
CA LEU A 9 -10.57 17.56 -33.50
C LEU A 9 -12.06 17.82 -33.77
N THR A 10 -12.92 17.70 -32.77
CA THR A 10 -14.35 18.02 -32.93
C THR A 10 -14.59 19.50 -33.15
N THR A 11 -13.93 20.39 -32.41
CA THR A 11 -14.04 21.84 -32.62
C THR A 11 -13.52 22.26 -33.99
N SER A 12 -12.38 21.70 -34.41
CA SER A 12 -11.81 21.96 -35.74
C SER A 12 -12.74 21.47 -36.88
N LEU A 13 -13.37 20.30 -36.70
CA LEU A 13 -14.34 19.77 -37.67
C LEU A 13 -15.57 20.66 -37.81
N ILE A 14 -16.14 21.13 -36.68
CA ILE A 14 -17.28 22.04 -36.69
C ILE A 14 -16.93 23.33 -37.40
N VAL A 15 -15.78 23.93 -37.09
CA VAL A 15 -15.32 25.16 -37.76
C VAL A 15 -15.08 24.92 -39.24
N ALA A 16 -14.48 23.80 -39.64
CA ALA A 16 -14.27 23.48 -41.06
C ALA A 16 -15.60 23.37 -41.81
N VAL A 17 -16.58 22.67 -41.27
CA VAL A 17 -17.91 22.50 -41.89
C VAL A 17 -18.62 23.85 -42.02
N THR A 18 -18.61 24.68 -40.94
CA THR A 18 -19.27 25.99 -40.98
C THR A 18 -18.62 26.98 -41.97
N LEU A 19 -17.28 27.00 -42.00
CA LEU A 19 -16.55 27.86 -42.93
C LEU A 19 -16.74 27.40 -44.37
N THR A 20 -16.73 26.10 -44.66
CA THR A 20 -16.97 25.53 -45.97
C THR A 20 -18.39 25.84 -46.47
N PHE A 21 -19.39 25.72 -45.59
CA PHE A 21 -20.76 26.03 -45.90
C PHE A 21 -20.94 27.54 -46.19
N ALA A 22 -20.39 28.40 -45.37
CA ALA A 22 -20.42 29.84 -45.56
C ALA A 22 -19.71 30.25 -46.86
N SER A 23 -18.54 29.72 -47.13
CA SER A 23 -17.79 29.95 -48.37
C SER A 23 -18.56 29.50 -49.59
N SER A 24 -19.26 28.36 -49.55
CA SER A 24 -20.09 27.86 -50.66
C SER A 24 -21.28 28.73 -50.91
N LEU A 25 -21.92 29.28 -49.88
CA LEU A 25 -23.04 30.23 -50.02
C LEU A 25 -22.59 31.56 -50.67
N ILE A 26 -21.46 32.11 -50.23
CA ILE A 26 -20.90 33.33 -50.80
C ILE A 26 -20.54 33.11 -52.26
N PHE A 27 -19.87 32.01 -52.55
CA PHE A 27 -19.52 31.65 -53.94
C PHE A 27 -20.75 31.48 -54.81
N TRP A 28 -21.81 30.79 -54.34
CA TRP A 28 -23.08 30.61 -55.06
C TRP A 28 -23.77 31.93 -55.33
N ASN A 29 -23.82 32.82 -54.36
CA ASN A 29 -24.45 34.15 -54.51
C ASN A 29 -23.72 34.99 -55.56
N VAL A 30 -22.40 35.09 -55.50
CA VAL A 30 -21.58 35.80 -56.49
C VAL A 30 -21.69 35.18 -57.89
N TRP A 31 -21.69 33.86 -57.98
CA TRP A 31 -21.83 33.16 -59.29
C TRP A 31 -23.20 33.35 -59.90
N TRP A 32 -24.28 33.46 -59.07
CA TRP A 32 -25.65 33.67 -59.57
C TRP A 32 -25.86 35.07 -60.06
N GLU A 33 -25.28 36.08 -59.44
CA GLU A 33 -25.39 37.49 -59.88
C GLU A 33 -24.57 37.78 -61.15
N ASP A 34 -23.58 36.96 -61.47
CA ASP A 34 -22.56 37.29 -62.44
C ASP A 34 -22.77 36.63 -63.81
N GLN A 35 -24.03 36.37 -64.22
CA GLN A 35 -24.34 35.71 -65.52
C GLN A 35 -24.13 36.60 -66.77
N GLY A 36 -23.43 37.75 -66.71
CA GLY A 36 -23.36 38.72 -67.84
C GLY A 36 -22.00 39.31 -68.19
N GLY A 37 -20.90 38.97 -67.60
CA GLY A 37 -19.63 39.65 -67.81
C GLY A 37 -18.38 38.83 -67.69
N ASP A 38 -17.27 39.34 -68.22
CA ASP A 38 -15.96 38.72 -68.36
C ASP A 38 -15.19 38.74 -66.97
N TYR A 39 -15.73 38.07 -65.96
CA TYR A 39 -15.20 38.09 -64.56
C TYR A 39 -14.47 36.82 -64.15
N GLU A 40 -13.96 36.02 -65.06
CA GLU A 40 -13.24 34.76 -64.72
C GLU A 40 -12.08 34.94 -63.77
N ALA A 41 -11.38 36.08 -63.84
CA ALA A 41 -10.26 36.37 -62.94
C ALA A 41 -10.71 36.69 -61.52
N THR A 42 -11.82 37.42 -61.35
CA THR A 42 -12.39 37.78 -60.04
C THR A 42 -13.00 36.58 -59.33
N THR A 43 -13.71 35.73 -60.00
CA THR A 43 -14.28 34.48 -59.42
C THR A 43 -13.20 33.49 -59.01
N ARG A 44 -12.11 33.36 -59.80
CA ARG A 44 -10.95 32.55 -59.40
C ARG A 44 -10.25 33.11 -58.15
N ALA A 45 -10.04 34.43 -58.08
CA ALA A 45 -9.43 35.07 -56.92
C ALA A 45 -10.27 34.90 -55.66
N LEU A 46 -11.60 35.05 -55.75
CA LEU A 46 -12.54 34.79 -54.67
C LEU A 46 -12.49 33.31 -54.23
N PHE A 47 -12.50 32.36 -55.14
CA PHE A 47 -12.41 30.96 -54.79
C PHE A 47 -11.12 30.61 -54.07
N ILE A 48 -9.97 31.09 -54.54
CA ILE A 48 -8.68 30.91 -53.86
C ILE A 48 -8.70 31.58 -52.46
N GLY A 49 -9.21 32.79 -52.36
CA GLY A 49 -9.28 33.49 -51.05
C GLY A 49 -10.17 32.79 -50.04
N LEU A 50 -11.35 32.32 -50.46
CA LEU A 50 -12.27 31.58 -49.57
C LEU A 50 -11.68 30.23 -49.16
N SER A 51 -11.03 29.52 -50.11
CA SER A 51 -10.36 28.23 -49.78
C SER A 51 -9.21 28.41 -48.81
N LEU A 52 -8.40 29.45 -48.97
CA LEU A 52 -7.34 29.80 -48.04
C LEU A 52 -7.89 30.15 -46.62
N LEU A 53 -8.99 30.90 -46.56
CA LEU A 53 -9.66 31.25 -45.31
C LEU A 53 -10.18 30.03 -44.57
N VAL A 54 -10.76 29.06 -45.29
CA VAL A 54 -11.20 27.76 -44.70
C VAL A 54 -10.01 26.98 -44.14
N ILE A 55 -8.92 26.87 -44.91
CA ILE A 55 -7.72 26.15 -44.45
C ILE A 55 -7.10 26.79 -43.24
N VAL A 56 -6.84 28.10 -43.26
CA VAL A 56 -6.22 28.84 -42.15
C VAL A 56 -7.12 28.82 -40.93
N GLY A 57 -8.44 29.03 -41.11
CA GLY A 57 -9.41 28.97 -40.01
C GLY A 57 -9.48 27.60 -39.33
N THR A 58 -9.44 26.53 -40.14
CA THR A 58 -9.46 25.17 -39.61
C THR A 58 -8.19 24.85 -38.83
N ILE A 59 -7.02 25.19 -39.34
CA ILE A 59 -5.73 25.00 -38.66
C ILE A 59 -5.70 25.81 -37.37
N SER A 60 -6.08 27.08 -37.43
CA SER A 60 -6.12 27.97 -36.27
C SER A 60 -7.06 27.45 -35.17
N SER A 61 -8.26 26.99 -35.58
CA SER A 61 -9.23 26.37 -34.67
C SER A 61 -8.68 25.10 -33.99
N TYR A 62 -7.96 24.29 -34.71
CA TYR A 62 -7.33 23.08 -34.16
C TYR A 62 -6.31 23.42 -33.07
N PHE A 63 -5.40 24.35 -33.34
CA PHE A 63 -4.41 24.78 -32.37
C PHE A 63 -5.03 25.48 -31.16
N LEU A 64 -6.02 26.32 -31.37
CA LEU A 64 -6.78 27.00 -30.31
C LEU A 64 -7.53 25.97 -29.46
N GLY A 65 -8.16 24.97 -30.06
CA GLY A 65 -8.82 23.87 -29.36
C GLY A 65 -7.85 23.05 -28.51
N LEU A 66 -6.64 22.77 -29.00
CA LEU A 66 -5.58 22.12 -28.22
C LEU A 66 -5.14 22.97 -27.02
N TYR A 67 -4.97 24.27 -27.24
CA TYR A 67 -4.55 25.21 -26.19
C TYR A 67 -5.60 25.31 -25.07
N LEU A 68 -6.86 25.56 -25.46
CA LEU A 68 -7.98 25.68 -24.52
C LEU A 68 -8.22 24.37 -23.76
N SER A 69 -8.17 23.23 -24.45
CA SER A 69 -8.34 21.92 -23.82
C SER A 69 -7.22 21.60 -22.83
N LYS A 70 -5.97 21.97 -23.13
CA LYS A 70 -4.87 21.84 -22.16
C LYS A 70 -5.13 22.68 -20.91
N ARG A 71 -5.52 23.94 -21.11
CA ARG A 71 -5.72 24.87 -20.00
C ARG A 71 -6.92 24.48 -19.12
N ALA A 72 -8.00 23.98 -19.74
CA ALA A 72 -9.21 23.55 -19.01
C ALA A 72 -9.02 22.24 -18.25
N LEU A 73 -8.20 21.31 -18.77
CA LEU A 73 -7.98 20.00 -18.13
C LEU A 73 -6.78 19.95 -17.17
N TYR A 74 -5.91 20.96 -17.22
CA TYR A 74 -4.73 21.01 -16.35
C TYR A 74 -5.07 20.91 -14.85
N PRO A 75 -6.04 21.70 -14.32
CA PRO A 75 -6.38 21.62 -12.90
C PRO A 75 -6.91 20.26 -12.46
N VAL A 76 -7.62 19.55 -13.34
CA VAL A 76 -8.13 18.20 -13.06
C VAL A 76 -6.99 17.17 -13.01
N GLN A 77 -6.01 17.28 -13.93
CA GLN A 77 -4.84 16.41 -13.92
C GLN A 77 -3.98 16.63 -12.69
N ASP A 78 -3.83 17.87 -12.27
CA ASP A 78 -3.11 18.23 -11.05
C ASP A 78 -3.78 17.64 -9.80
N LEU A 79 -5.12 17.71 -9.71
CA LEU A 79 -5.87 17.08 -8.63
C LEU A 79 -5.67 15.56 -8.60
N ILE A 80 -5.72 14.89 -9.76
CA ILE A 80 -5.50 13.45 -9.84
C ILE A 80 -4.11 13.10 -9.32
N HIS A 81 -3.08 13.83 -9.74
CA HIS A 81 -1.70 13.60 -9.31
C HIS A 81 -1.52 13.83 -7.81
N GLN A 82 -2.14 14.89 -7.25
CA GLN A 82 -2.13 15.14 -5.81
C GLN A 82 -2.83 14.02 -5.02
N VAL A 83 -3.86 13.38 -5.58
CA VAL A 83 -4.55 12.24 -4.95
C VAL A 83 -3.70 10.98 -5.00
N GLU A 84 -3.01 10.72 -6.12
CA GLU A 84 -2.11 9.56 -6.28
C GLU A 84 -0.89 9.65 -5.35
N GLU A 85 -0.38 10.86 -5.11
CA GLU A 85 0.74 11.13 -4.19
C GLU A 85 0.28 11.38 -2.74
N ALA A 86 -1.03 11.39 -2.48
CA ALA A 86 -1.57 11.71 -1.16
C ALA A 86 -1.22 10.65 -0.14
N THR A 87 -0.29 10.97 0.74
CA THR A 87 -0.05 10.28 2.00
C THR A 87 -1.10 10.69 3.05
N GLU A 88 -1.20 9.96 4.16
CA GLU A 88 -2.21 10.17 5.22
C GLU A 88 -2.38 11.62 5.72
N SER A 89 -1.41 12.52 5.50
CA SER A 89 -1.44 13.92 5.94
C SER A 89 -1.66 14.94 4.82
N THR A 90 -1.72 14.52 3.55
CA THR A 90 -1.74 15.43 2.40
C THR A 90 -3.17 15.87 2.08
N ARG A 91 -3.41 17.19 2.02
CA ARG A 91 -4.66 17.77 1.54
C ARG A 91 -4.54 18.15 0.08
N VAL A 92 -5.54 17.80 -0.70
CA VAL A 92 -5.66 18.18 -2.11
C VAL A 92 -5.99 19.67 -2.22
N ARG A 93 -5.26 20.43 -3.03
CA ARG A 93 -5.44 21.86 -3.23
C ARG A 93 -5.88 22.15 -4.66
N ALA A 94 -6.99 22.85 -4.82
CA ALA A 94 -7.38 23.40 -6.11
C ALA A 94 -6.74 24.78 -6.33
N ALA A 95 -6.36 25.07 -7.57
CA ALA A 95 -5.81 26.39 -7.95
C ALA A 95 -6.80 27.53 -7.71
N ASN A 96 -8.10 27.26 -7.85
CA ASN A 96 -9.17 28.20 -7.57
C ASN A 96 -10.25 27.55 -6.69
N PRO A 97 -10.34 27.89 -5.40
CA PRO A 97 -11.32 27.29 -4.48
C PRO A 97 -12.79 27.59 -4.80
N SER A 98 -13.06 28.63 -5.58
CA SER A 98 -14.42 29.15 -5.83
C SER A 98 -15.09 28.54 -7.07
N ASP A 99 -14.38 27.79 -7.90
CA ASP A 99 -14.93 27.14 -9.08
C ASP A 99 -15.42 25.71 -8.77
N ASP A 100 -15.98 25.05 -9.77
CA ASP A 100 -16.51 23.69 -9.61
C ASP A 100 -15.41 22.67 -9.28
N ILE A 101 -14.19 22.90 -9.74
CA ILE A 101 -13.03 22.07 -9.41
C ILE A 101 -12.64 22.27 -7.94
N GLY A 102 -12.73 23.50 -7.43
CA GLY A 102 -12.54 23.80 -6.02
C GLY A 102 -13.56 23.10 -5.13
N LYS A 103 -14.83 23.02 -5.54
CA LYS A 103 -15.87 22.26 -4.83
C LYS A 103 -15.58 20.76 -4.80
N ILE A 104 -15.07 20.20 -5.92
CA ILE A 104 -14.65 18.80 -5.99
C ILE A 104 -13.49 18.54 -5.04
N ALA A 105 -12.46 19.39 -5.04
CA ALA A 105 -11.33 19.28 -4.13
C ALA A 105 -11.75 19.35 -2.65
N GLN A 106 -12.69 20.26 -2.33
CA GLN A 106 -13.23 20.38 -0.99
C GLN A 106 -14.04 19.15 -0.56
N SER A 107 -14.88 18.61 -1.44
CA SER A 107 -15.65 17.38 -1.18
C SER A 107 -14.71 16.18 -0.99
N LEU A 108 -13.66 16.08 -1.80
CA LEU A 108 -12.65 15.04 -1.69
C LEU A 108 -11.88 15.13 -0.37
N ASN A 109 -11.46 16.33 0.04
CA ASN A 109 -10.83 16.56 1.34
C ASN A 109 -11.77 16.19 2.50
N GLY A 110 -13.08 16.44 2.35
CA GLY A 110 -14.08 16.02 3.32
C GLY A 110 -14.20 14.50 3.43
N LEU A 111 -14.14 13.78 2.31
CA LEU A 111 -14.12 12.31 2.30
C LEU A 111 -12.82 11.76 2.92
N LEU A 112 -11.67 12.29 2.54
CA LEU A 112 -10.38 11.92 3.10
C LEU A 112 -10.35 12.13 4.62
N ALA A 113 -10.85 13.27 5.10
CA ALA A 113 -10.94 13.55 6.54
C ALA A 113 -11.85 12.56 7.28
N ARG A 114 -12.97 12.13 6.67
CA ARG A 114 -13.85 11.10 7.25
C ARG A 114 -13.17 9.72 7.30
N ILE A 115 -12.47 9.33 6.25
CA ILE A 115 -11.71 8.08 6.20
C ILE A 115 -10.62 8.08 7.27
N GLN A 116 -9.87 9.17 7.39
CA GLN A 116 -8.83 9.34 8.40
C GLN A 116 -9.40 9.28 9.83
N ALA A 117 -10.52 9.97 10.09
CA ALA A 117 -11.19 9.93 11.38
C ALA A 117 -11.70 8.51 11.71
N SER A 118 -12.27 7.81 10.74
CA SER A 118 -12.72 6.42 10.90
C SER A 118 -11.55 5.48 11.19
N SER A 119 -10.45 5.60 10.46
CA SER A 119 -9.23 4.82 10.68
C SER A 119 -8.64 5.09 12.07
N ALA A 120 -8.53 6.37 12.46
CA ALA A 120 -8.03 6.75 13.78
C ALA A 120 -8.92 6.22 14.92
N ASN A 121 -10.24 6.26 14.75
CA ASN A 121 -11.19 5.69 15.72
C ASN A 121 -11.05 4.17 15.82
N GLN A 122 -10.90 3.48 14.69
CA GLN A 122 -10.68 2.04 14.68
C GLN A 122 -9.37 1.65 15.37
N LYS A 123 -8.30 2.41 15.13
CA LYS A 123 -7.00 2.22 15.79
C LYS A 123 -7.12 2.40 17.31
N ARG A 124 -7.77 3.48 17.77
CA ARG A 124 -8.01 3.73 19.21
C ARG A 124 -8.84 2.62 19.83
N PHE A 125 -9.95 2.25 19.20
CA PHE A 125 -10.81 1.16 19.69
C PHE A 125 -10.02 -0.15 19.84
N THR A 126 -9.18 -0.52 18.87
CA THR A 126 -8.37 -1.73 18.95
C THR A 126 -7.34 -1.66 20.09
N ALA A 127 -6.70 -0.49 20.27
CA ALA A 127 -5.75 -0.27 21.35
C ALA A 127 -6.42 -0.33 22.73
N ASP A 128 -7.55 0.37 22.90
CA ASP A 128 -8.31 0.41 24.14
C ASP A 128 -8.87 -0.97 24.49
N ALA A 129 -9.48 -1.66 23.52
CA ALA A 129 -10.00 -3.02 23.72
C ALA A 129 -8.89 -4.00 24.13
N GLY A 130 -7.70 -3.91 23.50
CA GLY A 130 -6.59 -4.78 23.89
C GLY A 130 -6.08 -4.49 25.31
N HIS A 131 -6.04 -3.22 25.74
CA HIS A 131 -5.67 -2.87 27.12
C HIS A 131 -6.70 -3.37 28.12
N GLU A 132 -7.99 -3.16 27.85
CA GLU A 132 -9.09 -3.58 28.74
C GLU A 132 -9.22 -5.12 28.83
N LEU A 133 -8.88 -5.85 27.75
CA LEU A 133 -8.91 -7.32 27.75
C LEU A 133 -7.69 -7.96 28.42
N ARG A 134 -6.54 -7.30 28.43
CA ARG A 134 -5.31 -7.85 29.04
C ARG A 134 -5.48 -8.03 30.56
N GLY A 135 -6.11 -7.09 31.24
CA GLY A 135 -6.34 -7.14 32.69
C GLY A 135 -7.11 -8.40 33.12
N PRO A 136 -8.36 -8.61 32.66
CA PRO A 136 -9.16 -9.78 33.04
C PRO A 136 -8.52 -11.11 32.60
N LEU A 137 -7.88 -11.16 31.41
CA LEU A 137 -7.19 -12.36 30.98
C LEU A 137 -6.03 -12.73 31.89
N THR A 138 -5.23 -11.76 32.35
CA THR A 138 -4.16 -11.98 33.33
C THR A 138 -4.72 -12.49 34.65
N THR A 139 -5.83 -11.94 35.14
CA THR A 139 -6.48 -12.37 36.39
C THR A 139 -7.00 -13.80 36.26
N ILE A 140 -7.64 -14.16 35.15
CA ILE A 140 -8.13 -15.52 34.90
C ILE A 140 -6.95 -16.49 34.81
N GLN A 141 -5.87 -16.11 34.10
CA GLN A 141 -4.66 -16.94 34.01
C GLN A 141 -4.07 -17.24 35.38
N LEU A 142 -3.90 -16.22 36.22
CA LEU A 142 -3.39 -16.39 37.61
C LEU A 142 -4.30 -17.27 38.45
N SER A 143 -5.64 -17.13 38.31
CA SER A 143 -6.60 -17.94 39.05
C SER A 143 -6.53 -19.42 38.64
N ILE A 144 -6.35 -19.71 37.34
CA ILE A 144 -6.18 -21.06 36.84
C ILE A 144 -4.85 -21.67 37.30
N ASP A 145 -3.76 -20.91 37.22
CA ASP A 145 -2.45 -21.37 37.67
C ASP A 145 -2.46 -21.70 39.19
N ALA A 146 -3.19 -20.93 39.99
CA ALA A 146 -3.42 -21.21 41.41
C ALA A 146 -4.24 -22.50 41.62
N LEU A 147 -5.28 -22.73 40.81
CA LEU A 147 -6.08 -23.97 40.85
C LEU A 147 -5.30 -25.19 40.41
N ARG A 148 -4.44 -25.05 39.40
CA ARG A 148 -3.55 -26.12 38.92
C ARG A 148 -2.51 -26.53 39.98
N ALA A 149 -2.03 -25.58 40.77
CA ALA A 149 -1.13 -25.89 41.86
C ALA A 149 -1.79 -26.75 42.98
N SER A 150 -3.11 -26.73 43.03
CA SER A 150 -3.90 -27.48 44.02
C SER A 150 -4.56 -28.74 43.44
N GLN A 151 -4.79 -28.83 42.16
CA GLN A 151 -5.40 -29.98 41.45
C GLN A 151 -4.82 -30.13 40.05
N ASP A 152 -4.18 -31.25 39.79
CA ASP A 152 -3.65 -31.59 38.47
C ASP A 152 -4.78 -32.17 37.59
N SER A 153 -5.54 -31.30 36.94
CA SER A 153 -6.66 -31.65 36.04
C SER A 153 -6.32 -31.31 34.61
N ALA A 154 -6.54 -32.25 33.67
CA ALA A 154 -6.33 -32.04 32.23
C ALA A 154 -7.20 -30.87 31.71
N GLU A 155 -8.41 -30.69 32.23
CA GLU A 155 -9.33 -29.61 31.88
C GLU A 155 -8.76 -28.23 32.24
N LEU A 156 -8.13 -28.08 33.42
CA LEU A 156 -7.47 -26.83 33.82
C LEU A 156 -6.27 -26.51 32.91
N LYS A 157 -5.58 -27.51 32.39
CA LYS A 157 -4.48 -27.33 31.45
C LYS A 157 -5.00 -26.82 30.11
N ASP A 158 -6.11 -27.35 29.60
CA ASP A 158 -6.73 -26.92 28.35
C ASP A 158 -7.25 -25.47 28.45
N ILE A 159 -7.92 -25.13 29.56
CA ILE A 159 -8.40 -23.77 29.80
C ILE A 159 -7.21 -22.78 29.90
N SER A 160 -6.15 -23.13 30.63
CA SER A 160 -4.94 -22.31 30.72
C SER A 160 -4.31 -22.04 29.34
N THR A 161 -4.28 -23.05 28.50
CA THR A 161 -3.73 -22.96 27.13
C THR A 161 -4.55 -22.01 26.26
N GLU A 162 -5.90 -22.08 26.34
CA GLU A 162 -6.79 -21.22 25.55
C GLU A 162 -6.74 -19.77 26.04
N ILE A 163 -6.64 -19.54 27.35
CA ILE A 163 -6.46 -18.19 27.90
C ILE A 163 -5.12 -17.58 27.46
N GLY A 164 -4.04 -18.37 27.49
CA GLY A 164 -2.74 -17.93 26.97
C GLY A 164 -2.81 -17.53 25.51
N ARG A 165 -3.60 -18.26 24.70
CA ARG A 165 -3.84 -17.94 23.31
C ARG A 165 -4.62 -16.64 23.14
N LEU A 166 -5.68 -16.41 23.93
CA LEU A 166 -6.46 -15.16 23.92
C LEU A 166 -5.61 -13.97 24.35
N ALA A 167 -4.78 -14.11 25.39
CA ALA A 167 -3.86 -13.07 25.83
C ALA A 167 -2.84 -12.71 24.73
N LYS A 168 -2.32 -13.71 24.01
CA LYS A 168 -1.45 -13.49 22.86
C LYS A 168 -2.18 -12.74 21.75
N LEU A 169 -3.39 -13.14 21.41
CA LEU A 169 -4.21 -12.49 20.39
C LEU A 169 -4.45 -11.00 20.71
N CYS A 170 -4.77 -10.68 21.97
CA CYS A 170 -4.90 -9.29 22.41
C CYS A 170 -3.58 -8.50 22.26
N ASN A 171 -2.45 -9.10 22.60
CA ASN A 171 -1.16 -8.45 22.44
C ASN A 171 -0.80 -8.22 20.96
N ASP A 172 -1.01 -9.21 20.10
CA ASP A 172 -0.76 -9.11 18.67
C ASP A 172 -1.64 -8.00 18.02
N LEU A 173 -2.92 -7.86 18.44
CA LEU A 173 -3.81 -6.78 18.01
C LEU A 173 -3.31 -5.41 18.47
N LEU A 174 -2.81 -5.29 19.70
CA LEU A 174 -2.21 -4.06 20.20
C LEU A 174 -0.95 -3.68 19.43
N ASP A 175 -0.11 -4.65 19.12
CA ASP A 175 1.12 -4.44 18.37
C ASP A 175 0.80 -3.96 16.95
N LEU A 176 -0.19 -4.54 16.26
CA LEU A 176 -0.71 -4.03 14.99
C LEU A 176 -1.22 -2.59 15.08
N SER A 177 -2.00 -2.29 16.14
CA SER A 177 -2.52 -0.93 16.34
C SER A 177 -1.42 0.12 16.56
N ARG A 178 -0.29 -0.27 17.14
CA ARG A 178 0.88 0.62 17.35
C ARG A 178 1.66 0.88 16.08
N VAL A 179 1.76 -0.12 15.21
CA VAL A 179 2.46 0.00 13.93
C VAL A 179 1.67 0.87 12.96
N ASP A 180 0.36 0.67 12.91
CA ASP A 180 -0.55 1.38 12.01
C ASP A 180 -0.72 2.86 12.39
N GLY A 181 0.15 3.78 12.01
CA GLY A 181 -0.17 5.22 12.04
C GLY A 181 0.76 6.14 12.80
N GLN A 182 1.98 5.77 13.05
CA GLN A 182 2.99 6.71 13.54
C GLN A 182 4.10 6.90 12.50
N ALA A 183 4.48 8.17 12.28
CA ALA A 183 5.76 8.46 11.64
C ALA A 183 6.85 7.85 12.52
N ILE A 184 7.44 6.74 12.08
CA ILE A 184 8.45 6.04 12.86
C ILE A 184 9.76 6.81 12.82
N GLN A 185 10.31 7.07 14.00
CA GLN A 185 11.67 7.59 14.10
C GLN A 185 12.65 6.43 13.88
N LYS A 186 13.42 6.50 12.81
CA LYS A 186 14.47 5.54 12.48
C LYS A 186 15.81 6.08 12.92
N THR A 187 16.69 5.21 13.39
CA THR A 187 18.07 5.52 13.76
C THR A 187 18.97 4.36 13.37
N ASP A 188 20.27 4.61 13.24
CA ASP A 188 21.23 3.55 12.98
C ASP A 188 21.33 2.62 14.19
N GLN A 189 21.10 1.33 13.95
CA GLN A 189 21.11 0.28 14.96
C GLN A 189 22.02 -0.86 14.51
N ARG A 190 22.66 -1.56 15.45
CA ARG A 190 23.36 -2.81 15.15
C ARG A 190 22.38 -3.97 15.12
N LEU A 191 22.33 -4.67 14.00
CA LEU A 191 21.38 -5.76 13.78
C LEU A 191 21.56 -6.88 14.79
N ILE A 192 22.82 -7.23 15.10
CA ILE A 192 23.15 -8.28 16.09
C ILE A 192 22.55 -7.99 17.47
N GLU A 193 22.57 -6.72 17.91
CA GLU A 193 22.04 -6.35 19.23
C GLU A 193 20.53 -6.54 19.31
N ILE A 194 19.80 -6.22 18.20
CA ILE A 194 18.35 -6.42 18.15
C ILE A 194 18.04 -7.92 18.22
N ILE A 195 18.77 -8.75 17.47
CA ILE A 195 18.54 -10.20 17.45
C ILE A 195 18.84 -10.84 18.80
N GLU A 196 19.98 -10.50 19.40
CA GLU A 196 20.34 -11.03 20.72
C GLU A 196 19.34 -10.62 21.80
N GLU A 197 18.84 -9.38 21.75
CA GLU A 197 17.81 -8.91 22.68
C GLU A 197 16.52 -9.74 22.56
N GLN A 198 16.10 -10.04 21.32
CA GLN A 198 14.91 -10.86 21.12
C GLN A 198 15.17 -12.32 21.52
N LEU A 199 16.31 -12.90 21.20
CA LEU A 199 16.66 -14.28 21.59
C LEU A 199 16.67 -14.47 23.10
N LYS A 200 17.11 -13.47 23.87
CA LYS A 200 17.08 -13.51 25.37
C LYS A 200 15.65 -13.72 25.90
N THR A 201 14.63 -13.25 25.20
CA THR A 201 13.23 -13.40 25.65
C THR A 201 12.74 -14.85 25.60
N PHE A 202 13.36 -15.69 24.77
CA PHE A 202 12.99 -17.11 24.64
C PHE A 202 13.62 -18.00 25.71
N GLY A 203 14.66 -17.51 26.40
CA GLY A 203 15.32 -18.21 27.51
C GLY A 203 15.72 -19.64 27.19
N ASN A 204 15.84 -20.47 28.23
CA ASN A 204 16.16 -21.91 28.09
C ASN A 204 14.93 -22.79 27.76
N SER A 205 13.79 -22.19 27.41
CA SER A 205 12.51 -22.90 27.29
C SER A 205 12.44 -23.92 26.15
N LYS A 206 13.38 -23.86 25.20
CA LYS A 206 13.48 -24.80 24.05
C LYS A 206 14.92 -25.28 23.88
N LYS A 207 15.39 -26.02 24.87
CA LYS A 207 16.79 -26.51 24.98
C LYS A 207 17.23 -27.40 23.79
N ASP A 208 16.28 -27.92 23.01
CA ASP A 208 16.56 -28.90 21.94
C ASP A 208 16.72 -28.24 20.56
N ILE A 209 16.53 -26.90 20.44
CA ILE A 209 16.68 -26.18 19.17
C ILE A 209 18.00 -25.42 19.18
N LYS A 210 18.87 -25.74 18.24
CA LYS A 210 20.14 -25.06 18.04
C LYS A 210 19.94 -23.81 17.19
N VAL A 211 20.27 -22.64 17.72
CA VAL A 211 20.26 -21.39 16.97
C VAL A 211 21.66 -21.08 16.48
N GLN A 212 21.82 -20.97 15.18
CA GLN A 212 23.06 -20.53 14.52
C GLN A 212 22.91 -19.11 14.04
N ILE A 213 23.84 -18.26 14.45
CA ILE A 213 23.92 -16.86 14.03
C ILE A 213 25.17 -16.71 13.17
N ASP A 214 24.99 -16.24 11.95
CA ASP A 214 26.09 -16.01 11.01
C ASP A 214 26.78 -14.68 11.31
N ASP A 215 28.12 -14.60 11.12
CA ASP A 215 28.90 -13.38 11.30
C ASP A 215 28.46 -12.23 10.36
N SER A 216 27.77 -12.55 9.25
CA SER A 216 27.15 -11.58 8.33
C SER A 216 26.16 -10.63 8.97
N ILE A 217 25.68 -10.95 10.18
CA ILE A 217 24.71 -10.16 10.95
C ILE A 217 25.33 -8.89 11.58
N ASP A 218 26.63 -8.80 11.71
CA ASP A 218 27.27 -7.59 12.29
C ASP A 218 27.23 -6.41 11.31
N GLN A 219 26.03 -5.94 11.02
CA GLN A 219 25.72 -4.82 10.12
C GLN A 219 24.88 -3.77 10.83
N SER A 220 25.02 -2.50 10.36
CA SER A 220 24.13 -1.43 10.77
C SER A 220 22.89 -1.38 9.90
N VAL A 221 21.76 -1.12 10.54
CA VAL A 221 20.44 -1.01 9.91
C VAL A 221 19.75 0.28 10.35
N PHE A 222 19.18 1.03 9.41
CA PHE A 222 18.45 2.26 9.71
C PHE A 222 16.98 1.94 9.99
N CYS A 223 16.63 1.76 11.26
CA CYS A 223 15.30 1.32 11.66
C CYS A 223 14.84 1.93 12.99
N ASN A 224 13.55 1.74 13.30
CA ASN A 224 13.03 1.89 14.66
C ASN A 224 13.30 0.59 15.43
N ARG A 225 14.20 0.65 16.43
CA ARG A 225 14.66 -0.53 17.19
C ARG A 225 13.49 -1.35 17.78
N GLN A 226 12.49 -0.69 18.34
CA GLN A 226 11.38 -1.37 19.02
C GLN A 226 10.47 -2.10 18.01
N LEU A 227 10.08 -1.42 16.95
CA LEU A 227 9.21 -2.01 15.92
C LEU A 227 9.93 -3.10 15.14
N PHE A 228 11.18 -2.86 14.74
CA PHE A 228 11.95 -3.88 14.02
C PHE A 228 12.22 -5.09 14.91
N GLY A 229 12.55 -4.88 16.20
CA GLY A 229 12.64 -5.95 17.19
C GLY A 229 11.35 -6.75 17.33
N LEU A 230 10.18 -6.11 17.24
CA LEU A 230 8.89 -6.79 17.22
C LEU A 230 8.73 -7.73 16.01
N ALA A 231 9.12 -7.28 14.81
CA ALA A 231 9.11 -8.12 13.61
C ALA A 231 10.04 -9.34 13.77
N VAL A 232 11.28 -9.10 14.22
CA VAL A 232 12.26 -10.15 14.49
C VAL A 232 11.71 -11.16 15.52
N ARG A 233 11.11 -10.68 16.61
CA ARG A 233 10.51 -11.55 17.63
C ARG A 233 9.42 -12.45 17.04
N ASN A 234 8.51 -11.90 16.23
CA ASN A 234 7.44 -12.68 15.62
C ASN A 234 7.97 -13.76 14.66
N LEU A 235 9.02 -13.46 13.89
CA LEU A 235 9.66 -14.46 13.04
C LEU A 235 10.39 -15.54 13.86
N LEU A 236 11.09 -15.16 14.93
CA LEU A 236 11.73 -16.11 15.85
C LEU A 236 10.70 -17.00 16.54
N GLU A 237 9.56 -16.42 17.03
CA GLU A 237 8.47 -17.22 17.58
C GLU A 237 7.98 -18.26 16.60
N ASN A 238 7.79 -17.86 15.33
CA ASN A 238 7.39 -18.74 14.25
C ASN A 238 8.43 -19.84 14.03
N ALA A 239 9.71 -19.48 13.88
CA ALA A 239 10.80 -20.42 13.71
C ALA A 239 10.89 -21.42 14.89
N PHE A 240 10.87 -20.95 16.14
CA PHE A 240 10.88 -21.83 17.32
C PHE A 240 9.64 -22.74 17.43
N GLN A 241 8.52 -22.31 16.88
CA GLN A 241 7.28 -23.11 16.89
C GLN A 241 7.35 -24.27 15.90
N TYR A 242 7.97 -24.06 14.74
CA TYR A 242 7.95 -25.02 13.63
C TYR A 242 9.26 -25.75 13.40
N ALA A 243 10.40 -25.24 13.84
CA ALA A 243 11.68 -25.91 13.74
C ALA A 243 11.64 -27.32 14.38
N HIS A 244 12.34 -28.26 13.75
CA HIS A 244 12.58 -29.58 14.31
C HIS A 244 13.79 -29.57 15.25
N SER A 245 14.90 -28.97 14.82
CA SER A 245 16.16 -29.00 15.55
C SER A 245 17.03 -27.76 15.40
N GLU A 246 16.88 -26.97 14.31
CA GLU A 246 17.82 -25.90 14.00
C GLU A 246 17.13 -24.65 13.43
N ILE A 247 17.62 -23.48 13.87
CA ILE A 247 17.27 -22.17 13.32
C ILE A 247 18.57 -21.48 12.89
N HIS A 248 18.62 -21.00 11.66
CA HIS A 248 19.74 -20.26 11.10
C HIS A 248 19.35 -18.81 10.84
N ILE A 249 20.14 -17.86 11.36
CA ILE A 249 19.92 -16.43 11.23
C ILE A 249 21.13 -15.82 10.52
N SER A 250 20.91 -15.17 9.38
CA SER A 250 21.95 -14.54 8.59
C SER A 250 21.46 -13.19 8.03
N ALA A 251 22.40 -12.36 7.59
CA ALA A 251 22.07 -11.11 6.90
C ALA A 251 22.86 -11.04 5.58
N ARG A 252 22.23 -10.51 4.54
CA ARG A 252 22.85 -10.32 3.24
C ARG A 252 22.53 -8.91 2.73
N LYS A 253 23.57 -8.21 2.29
CA LYS A 253 23.40 -6.92 1.63
C LYS A 253 23.44 -7.13 0.14
N GLU A 254 22.34 -6.79 -0.55
CA GLU A 254 22.15 -6.89 -1.99
C GLU A 254 21.93 -5.49 -2.61
N GLU A 255 21.70 -5.43 -3.92
CA GLU A 255 21.48 -4.15 -4.62
C GLU A 255 20.18 -3.45 -4.18
N ASP A 256 19.16 -4.21 -3.79
CA ASP A 256 17.83 -3.77 -3.35
C ASP A 256 17.76 -3.43 -1.85
N GLY A 257 18.78 -3.80 -1.06
CA GLY A 257 18.83 -3.48 0.36
C GLY A 257 19.50 -4.53 1.24
N LEU A 258 19.19 -4.43 2.54
CA LEU A 258 19.65 -5.38 3.55
C LEU A 258 18.55 -6.42 3.81
N HIS A 259 18.86 -7.68 3.54
CA HIS A 259 18.01 -8.82 3.86
C HIS A 259 18.44 -9.41 5.21
N LEU A 260 17.55 -9.41 6.19
CA LEU A 260 17.66 -10.29 7.36
C LEU A 260 16.91 -11.58 7.06
N ILE A 261 17.58 -12.72 7.17
CA ILE A 261 17.06 -14.04 6.81
C ILE A 261 16.96 -14.88 8.08
N ILE A 262 15.77 -15.42 8.34
CA ILE A 262 15.52 -16.36 9.42
C ILE A 262 14.99 -17.65 8.78
N LYS A 263 15.75 -18.72 8.94
CA LYS A 263 15.47 -20.02 8.36
C LYS A 263 15.36 -21.07 9.45
N ASP A 264 14.35 -21.93 9.35
CA ASP A 264 14.14 -23.09 10.22
C ASP A 264 14.12 -24.39 9.40
N ASP A 265 14.39 -25.52 10.06
CA ASP A 265 14.35 -26.86 9.49
C ASP A 265 12.97 -27.55 9.62
N GLY A 266 11.92 -26.78 9.75
CA GLY A 266 10.53 -27.21 9.88
C GLY A 266 9.88 -27.63 8.55
N PRO A 267 8.54 -27.72 8.52
CA PRO A 267 7.80 -28.18 7.34
C PRO A 267 7.76 -27.19 6.17
N GLY A 268 8.25 -25.96 6.35
CA GLY A 268 8.22 -24.90 5.35
C GLY A 268 6.82 -24.37 5.05
N VAL A 269 6.75 -23.41 4.11
CA VAL A 269 5.51 -22.81 3.64
C VAL A 269 5.04 -23.49 2.36
N PRO A 270 3.77 -23.97 2.28
CA PRO A 270 3.22 -24.53 1.05
C PRO A 270 3.18 -23.48 -0.07
N ILE A 271 3.53 -23.87 -1.30
CA ILE A 271 3.59 -22.99 -2.47
C ILE A 271 2.25 -22.25 -2.71
N ALA A 272 1.13 -22.95 -2.56
CA ALA A 272 -0.20 -22.40 -2.78
C ALA A 272 -0.63 -21.35 -1.72
N GLU A 273 0.08 -21.24 -0.61
CA GLU A 273 -0.31 -20.43 0.54
C GLU A 273 0.61 -19.22 0.74
N ASN A 274 1.71 -19.12 -0.01
CA ASN A 274 2.76 -18.13 0.20
C ASN A 274 2.30 -16.67 0.14
N GLU A 275 1.39 -16.36 -0.76
CA GLU A 275 0.85 -14.99 -0.90
C GLU A 275 -0.02 -14.58 0.29
N ASN A 276 -0.65 -15.56 0.96
CA ASN A 276 -1.66 -15.31 1.98
C ASN A 276 -1.10 -15.41 3.41
N ILE A 277 0.12 -15.94 3.63
CA ILE A 277 0.64 -16.18 4.98
C ILE A 277 0.85 -14.90 5.80
N PHE A 278 0.98 -13.74 5.14
CA PHE A 278 1.08 -12.42 5.77
C PHE A 278 -0.30 -11.75 5.99
N GLU A 279 -1.39 -12.35 5.51
CA GLU A 279 -2.74 -11.85 5.77
C GLU A 279 -3.16 -12.05 7.24
N ARG A 280 -3.97 -11.14 7.74
CA ARG A 280 -4.47 -11.19 9.13
C ARG A 280 -5.35 -12.43 9.33
N PHE A 281 -5.11 -13.16 10.43
CA PHE A 281 -5.81 -14.39 10.82
C PHE A 281 -5.61 -15.58 9.88
N TYR A 282 -4.73 -15.47 8.90
CA TYR A 282 -4.41 -16.58 8.02
C TYR A 282 -3.67 -17.70 8.77
N ARG A 283 -4.05 -18.93 8.51
CA ARG A 283 -3.42 -20.14 9.07
C ARG A 283 -3.50 -21.27 8.04
N SER A 284 -2.37 -21.85 7.73
CA SER A 284 -2.29 -23.02 6.86
C SER A 284 -3.19 -24.18 7.35
N GLU A 285 -3.86 -24.87 6.42
CA GLU A 285 -4.69 -26.04 6.75
C GLU A 285 -3.89 -27.13 7.47
N LYS A 286 -2.62 -27.35 7.09
CA LYS A 286 -1.72 -28.28 7.76
C LYS A 286 -1.51 -27.91 9.24
N VAL A 287 -1.37 -26.65 9.54
CA VAL A 287 -1.15 -26.13 10.90
C VAL A 287 -2.43 -26.23 11.73
N ARG A 288 -3.60 -26.06 11.12
CA ARG A 288 -4.90 -26.27 11.77
C ARG A 288 -5.05 -27.71 12.28
N THR A 289 -4.61 -28.68 11.49
CA THR A 289 -4.76 -30.12 11.78
C THR A 289 -3.84 -30.59 12.92
N ILE A 290 -2.68 -29.95 13.10
CA ILE A 290 -1.68 -30.36 14.11
C ILE A 290 -2.04 -29.81 15.52
N GLY A 291 -3.03 -28.93 15.64
CA GLY A 291 -3.45 -28.35 16.94
C GLY A 291 -2.43 -27.39 17.57
N LYS A 292 -1.25 -27.23 16.98
CA LYS A 292 -0.17 -26.32 17.38
C LYS A 292 -0.32 -25.00 16.60
N GLY A 293 -1.28 -24.16 16.92
CA GLY A 293 -1.47 -22.99 16.11
C GLY A 293 -1.42 -21.69 16.91
N GLY A 294 -0.66 -20.70 16.40
CA GLY A 294 -0.67 -19.32 16.85
C GLY A 294 -1.98 -18.60 16.53
N THR A 295 -2.01 -17.29 16.79
CA THR A 295 -3.17 -16.40 16.56
C THR A 295 -3.46 -16.14 15.07
N GLY A 296 -2.48 -16.37 14.18
CA GLY A 296 -2.53 -15.98 12.77
C GLY A 296 -2.26 -14.48 12.54
N LEU A 297 -1.80 -13.77 13.56
CA LEU A 297 -1.48 -12.34 13.49
C LEU A 297 0.02 -12.06 13.43
N GLY A 298 0.89 -12.98 13.88
CA GLY A 298 2.31 -12.72 13.98
C GLY A 298 2.97 -12.28 12.66
N LEU A 299 2.70 -12.99 11.53
CA LEU A 299 3.24 -12.62 10.23
C LEU A 299 2.62 -11.34 9.67
N SER A 300 1.35 -11.04 9.96
CA SER A 300 0.76 -9.76 9.59
C SER A 300 1.32 -8.57 10.39
N VAL A 301 1.77 -8.79 11.64
CA VAL A 301 2.56 -7.79 12.39
C VAL A 301 3.90 -7.56 11.70
N VAL A 302 4.56 -8.61 11.25
CA VAL A 302 5.82 -8.51 10.50
C VAL A 302 5.64 -7.67 9.23
N SER A 303 4.64 -7.97 8.42
CA SER A 303 4.32 -7.20 7.21
C SER A 303 4.07 -5.72 7.52
N ALA A 304 3.22 -5.42 8.51
CA ALA A 304 2.91 -4.05 8.91
C ALA A 304 4.16 -3.28 9.37
N VAL A 305 5.03 -3.93 10.15
CA VAL A 305 6.31 -3.32 10.59
C VAL A 305 7.20 -3.01 9.40
N MET A 306 7.33 -3.92 8.46
CA MET A 306 8.18 -3.73 7.28
C MET A 306 7.62 -2.64 6.37
N GLU A 307 6.31 -2.61 6.12
CA GLU A 307 5.64 -1.52 5.41
C GLU A 307 5.89 -0.15 6.06
N ALA A 308 5.80 -0.05 7.39
CA ALA A 308 6.12 1.17 8.13
C ALA A 308 7.59 1.58 7.98
N HIS A 309 8.49 0.63 7.72
CA HIS A 309 9.89 0.88 7.43
C HIS A 309 10.20 1.14 5.95
N ASN A 310 9.20 1.17 5.05
CA ASN A 310 9.32 1.17 3.59
C ASN A 310 10.13 -0.04 3.08
N GLY A 311 10.01 -1.15 3.75
CA GLY A 311 10.64 -2.42 3.44
C GLY A 311 9.59 -3.48 3.10
N GLU A 312 10.03 -4.72 2.93
CA GLU A 312 9.17 -5.84 2.56
C GLU A 312 9.48 -7.07 3.40
N ALA A 313 8.45 -7.88 3.69
CA ALA A 313 8.59 -9.18 4.30
C ALA A 313 8.05 -10.25 3.34
N PHE A 314 8.83 -11.27 3.07
CA PHE A 314 8.44 -12.36 2.19
C PHE A 314 9.06 -13.68 2.61
N SER A 315 8.55 -14.79 2.08
CA SER A 315 9.13 -16.11 2.29
C SER A 315 9.60 -16.73 0.98
N ILE A 316 10.66 -17.55 1.05
CA ILE A 316 11.18 -18.26 -0.12
C ILE A 316 10.56 -19.65 -0.19
N LEU A 317 10.05 -19.97 -1.39
CA LEU A 317 9.38 -21.23 -1.71
C LEU A 317 10.39 -22.35 -1.98
N GLY A 318 10.05 -23.57 -1.53
CA GLY A 318 10.78 -24.78 -1.93
C GLY A 318 12.09 -25.02 -1.19
N SER A 319 12.41 -24.24 -0.16
CA SER A 319 13.48 -24.57 0.78
C SER A 319 13.07 -25.77 1.65
N SER A 320 14.04 -26.56 2.09
CA SER A 320 13.82 -27.56 3.15
C SER A 320 13.67 -26.82 4.47
N GLY A 321 12.43 -26.44 4.83
CA GLY A 321 12.12 -25.63 6.01
C GLY A 321 11.48 -24.28 5.68
N GLY A 322 11.13 -23.51 6.70
CA GLY A 322 10.68 -22.12 6.58
C GLY A 322 11.86 -21.18 6.35
N GLU A 323 11.74 -20.29 5.37
CA GLU A 323 12.76 -19.26 5.11
C GLU A 323 12.07 -17.92 4.88
N PHE A 324 12.26 -16.99 5.83
CA PHE A 324 11.63 -15.69 5.86
C PHE A 324 12.66 -14.59 5.73
N HIS A 325 12.35 -13.60 4.90
CA HIS A 325 13.20 -12.45 4.62
C HIS A 325 12.54 -11.17 5.10
N LEU A 326 13.33 -10.29 5.75
CA LEU A 326 12.99 -8.90 6.01
C LEU A 326 13.94 -8.02 5.19
N LEU A 327 13.40 -7.37 4.17
CA LEU A 327 14.14 -6.46 3.29
C LEU A 327 13.96 -5.02 3.78
N LEU A 328 15.08 -4.35 4.06
CA LEU A 328 15.16 -2.91 4.36
C LEU A 328 15.95 -2.21 3.26
N THR A 329 15.32 -1.26 2.58
CA THR A 329 15.90 -0.44 1.51
C THR A 329 16.62 0.80 2.04
#